data_accb1c7ee0ab045f8e0fe2413a8ae321
#
_entry.id   accb1c7ee0ab045f8e0fe2413a8ae321
#
_cell.length_a   1.000
_cell.length_b   1.000
_cell.length_c   1.000
_cell.angle_alpha   90.00
_cell.angle_beta   90.00
_cell.angle_gamma   90.00
#
_symmetry.space_group_name_H-M   'P 1'
#
loop_
_entity.id
_entity.type
_entity.pdbx_description
1 polymer ?
#
loop_
_entity_poly.entity_id
_entity_poly.type
_entity_poly.pdbx_seq_one_letter_code
_entity_poly.pdbx_strand_id
1 'polypeptide(L)'
;MKVTGTYKVFAKSLVFISILSLAQLTQAAEPISNGDKLAGDAKKQIGITISYDPAYRKLDFPRGDVPIETGVCTDVIIRAYRLQNIDLQQLVNHDMKSNWSAYPKSWGLKSTDKNIDHRRVPNLEVFFARHAKTLSTTDKDSFQAGDVVTWRLPNGNLPHTGIVSDKVAADGTPLIIHNIGRGTQEENILFAYPILKHFRY
;
A
#
# COMPACT_ATOMS: atom_id res chain seq x y z
N MET A 1 -81.45 -42.01 -25.83
CA MET A 1 -80.49 -41.12 -26.50
C MET A 1 -79.59 -40.56 -25.42
N LYS A 2 -78.34 -41.05 -25.29
CA LYS A 2 -77.36 -40.59 -24.33
C LYS A 2 -76.36 -39.73 -25.10
N VAL A 3 -76.21 -38.43 -24.71
CA VAL A 3 -75.22 -37.54 -25.26
C VAL A 3 -74.10 -37.43 -24.23
N THR A 4 -72.96 -37.96 -24.59
CA THR A 4 -71.70 -37.85 -23.78
C THR A 4 -70.95 -36.63 -24.24
N GLY A 5 -70.84 -35.59 -23.36
CA GLY A 5 -70.02 -34.40 -23.58
C GLY A 5 -68.63 -34.58 -22.98
N THR A 6 -67.61 -34.52 -23.83
CA THR A 6 -66.19 -34.61 -23.46
C THR A 6 -65.63 -33.20 -23.17
N TYR A 7 -65.28 -32.93 -21.94
CA TYR A 7 -64.61 -31.66 -21.58
C TYR A 7 -63.06 -31.80 -21.78
N LYS A 8 -62.49 -30.99 -22.68
CA LYS A 8 -61.07 -30.85 -22.84
C LYS A 8 -60.51 -29.83 -21.79
N VAL A 9 -59.72 -30.33 -20.89
CA VAL A 9 -58.98 -29.48 -19.93
C VAL A 9 -57.72 -28.96 -20.61
N PHE A 10 -57.66 -27.65 -20.84
CA PHE A 10 -56.40 -26.97 -21.27
C PHE A 10 -55.56 -26.68 -20.05
N ALA A 11 -54.43 -27.39 -19.89
CA ALA A 11 -53.39 -27.07 -18.93
C ALA A 11 -52.59 -25.87 -19.44
N LYS A 12 -52.67 -24.73 -18.75
CA LYS A 12 -51.80 -23.57 -18.97
C LYS A 12 -50.49 -23.80 -18.20
N SER A 13 -49.40 -24.13 -18.90
CA SER A 13 -48.07 -24.16 -18.34
C SER A 13 -47.58 -22.72 -18.10
N LEU A 14 -47.46 -22.34 -16.85
CA LEU A 14 -46.74 -21.13 -16.43
C LEU A 14 -45.21 -21.43 -16.45
N VAL A 15 -44.53 -20.84 -17.40
CA VAL A 15 -43.04 -20.82 -17.42
C VAL A 15 -42.59 -19.69 -16.50
N PHE A 16 -42.05 -20.06 -15.34
CA PHE A 16 -41.35 -19.12 -14.47
C PHE A 16 -39.96 -18.88 -15.04
N ILE A 17 -39.72 -17.71 -15.63
CA ILE A 17 -38.41 -17.27 -16.02
C ILE A 17 -37.77 -16.63 -14.77
N SER A 18 -36.91 -17.38 -14.08
CA SER A 18 -36.06 -16.85 -13.01
C SER A 18 -34.96 -16.00 -13.61
N ILE A 19 -35.11 -14.69 -13.53
CA ILE A 19 -34.03 -13.75 -13.87
C ILE A 19 -33.02 -13.74 -12.70
N LEU A 20 -31.95 -14.50 -12.87
CA LEU A 20 -30.77 -14.43 -11.97
C LEU A 20 -30.05 -13.13 -12.27
N SER A 21 -30.27 -12.09 -11.45
CA SER A 21 -29.45 -10.86 -11.50
C SER A 21 -28.07 -11.21 -10.98
N LEU A 22 -27.09 -11.39 -11.88
CA LEU A 22 -25.68 -11.35 -11.52
C LEU A 22 -25.35 -9.89 -11.10
N ALA A 23 -25.31 -9.63 -9.80
CA ALA A 23 -24.70 -8.43 -9.29
C ALA A 23 -23.19 -8.54 -9.56
N GLN A 24 -22.71 -7.90 -10.64
CA GLN A 24 -21.29 -7.71 -10.86
C GLN A 24 -20.80 -6.74 -9.78
N LEU A 25 -20.10 -7.27 -8.78
CA LEU A 25 -19.28 -6.48 -7.89
C LEU A 25 -18.17 -5.86 -8.75
N THR A 26 -18.39 -4.62 -9.19
CA THR A 26 -17.31 -3.81 -9.75
C THR A 26 -16.33 -3.52 -8.62
N GLN A 27 -15.27 -4.33 -8.53
CA GLN A 27 -14.13 -4.04 -7.68
C GLN A 27 -13.52 -2.74 -8.22
N ALA A 28 -13.67 -1.66 -7.46
CA ALA A 28 -13.05 -0.40 -7.80
C ALA A 28 -11.54 -0.64 -7.91
N ALA A 29 -10.95 -0.34 -9.06
CA ALA A 29 -9.51 -0.43 -9.24
C ALA A 29 -8.85 0.53 -8.25
N GLU A 30 -7.85 0.03 -7.50
CA GLU A 30 -7.06 0.86 -6.61
C GLU A 30 -6.38 2.00 -7.42
N PRO A 31 -6.31 3.21 -6.85
CA PRO A 31 -5.74 4.34 -7.56
C PRO A 31 -4.26 4.11 -7.86
N ILE A 32 -3.88 4.26 -9.13
CA ILE A 32 -2.49 4.13 -9.58
C ILE A 32 -1.76 5.46 -9.33
N SER A 33 -0.62 5.41 -8.62
CA SER A 33 0.21 6.60 -8.41
C SER A 33 0.99 6.98 -9.69
N ASN A 34 1.19 8.29 -9.91
CA ASN A 34 2.18 8.75 -10.87
C ASN A 34 3.56 8.73 -10.18
N GLY A 35 4.48 7.91 -10.65
CA GLY A 35 5.77 7.69 -10.00
C GLY A 35 6.62 8.96 -9.86
N ASP A 36 6.73 9.76 -10.93
CA ASP A 36 7.48 11.03 -10.89
C ASP A 36 6.85 12.02 -9.90
N LYS A 37 5.52 12.07 -9.89
CA LYS A 37 4.78 12.91 -8.95
C LYS A 37 4.99 12.42 -7.52
N LEU A 38 5.01 11.10 -7.28
CA LEU A 38 5.21 10.53 -5.96
C LEU A 38 6.61 10.87 -5.41
N ALA A 39 7.66 10.77 -6.24
CA ALA A 39 9.01 11.19 -5.86
C ALA A 39 9.05 12.69 -5.53
N GLY A 40 8.42 13.53 -6.35
CA GLY A 40 8.29 14.96 -6.09
C GLY A 40 7.55 15.28 -4.79
N ASP A 41 6.47 14.56 -4.51
CA ASP A 41 5.69 14.71 -3.27
C ASP A 41 6.49 14.25 -2.03
N ALA A 42 7.29 13.19 -2.15
CA ALA A 42 8.20 12.75 -1.08
C ALA A 42 9.27 13.81 -0.76
N LYS A 43 9.85 14.44 -1.79
CA LYS A 43 10.87 15.49 -1.64
C LYS A 43 10.38 16.74 -0.89
N LYS A 44 9.08 17.03 -0.92
CA LYS A 44 8.50 18.16 -0.17
C LYS A 44 8.70 18.06 1.35
N GLN A 45 9.05 16.88 1.84
CA GLN A 45 9.32 16.66 3.27
C GLN A 45 10.78 16.98 3.66
N ILE A 46 11.70 17.17 2.68
CA ILE A 46 13.11 17.52 2.94
C ILE A 46 13.16 18.91 3.56
N GLY A 47 13.82 19.04 4.72
CA GLY A 47 13.89 20.28 5.49
C GLY A 47 12.64 20.60 6.29
N ILE A 48 11.54 19.85 6.12
CA ILE A 48 10.31 19.98 6.91
C ILE A 48 10.28 18.90 8.00
N THR A 49 10.38 17.62 7.61
CA THR A 49 10.56 16.53 8.58
C THR A 49 12.05 16.43 8.92
N ILE A 50 12.42 16.93 10.09
CA ILE A 50 13.83 17.17 10.49
C ILE A 50 14.33 16.17 11.54
N SER A 51 13.45 15.27 12.05
CA SER A 51 13.85 14.33 13.09
C SER A 51 13.17 12.95 12.88
N TYR A 52 13.73 11.94 13.54
CA TYR A 52 13.21 10.58 13.57
C TYR A 52 12.53 10.31 14.92
N ASP A 53 11.21 10.02 14.91
CA ASP A 53 10.44 9.72 16.11
C ASP A 53 9.62 8.45 15.94
N PRO A 54 10.05 7.32 16.50
CA PRO A 54 9.31 6.04 16.43
C PRO A 54 8.24 5.90 17.50
N ALA A 55 8.01 6.91 18.34
CA ALA A 55 7.05 6.83 19.44
C ALA A 55 5.66 6.48 18.95
N TYR A 56 4.99 5.60 19.72
CA TYR A 56 3.57 5.31 19.47
C TYR A 56 2.72 6.54 19.78
N ARG A 57 1.85 6.89 18.84
CA ARG A 57 0.90 8.02 19.02
C ARG A 57 -0.51 7.57 18.63
N LYS A 58 -1.50 8.05 19.37
CA LYS A 58 -2.91 7.94 18.94
C LYS A 58 -3.12 8.93 17.79
N LEU A 59 -3.60 8.42 16.68
CA LEU A 59 -3.82 9.18 15.45
C LEU A 59 -5.31 9.24 15.13
N ASP A 60 -5.71 10.29 14.43
CA ASP A 60 -7.01 10.33 13.76
C ASP A 60 -7.13 9.20 12.73
N PHE A 61 -8.34 8.89 12.31
CA PHE A 61 -8.58 7.87 11.29
C PHE A 61 -9.85 8.22 10.49
N PRO A 62 -9.80 8.26 9.17
CA PRO A 62 -8.63 8.14 8.30
C PRO A 62 -7.72 9.38 8.34
N ARG A 63 -6.59 9.32 7.63
CA ARG A 63 -5.65 10.42 7.36
C ARG A 63 -4.91 10.98 8.60
N GLY A 64 -4.84 10.22 9.69
CA GLY A 64 -4.05 10.61 10.86
C GLY A 64 -2.56 10.67 10.58
N ASP A 65 -1.86 11.66 11.14
CA ASP A 65 -0.42 11.85 10.99
C ASP A 65 0.23 12.20 12.34
N VAL A 66 1.53 11.98 12.44
CA VAL A 66 2.37 12.52 13.50
C VAL A 66 2.76 13.97 13.16
N PRO A 67 3.27 14.77 14.11
CA PRO A 67 3.74 16.14 13.80
C PRO A 67 4.67 16.14 12.58
N ILE A 68 4.49 17.09 11.68
CA ILE A 68 5.16 17.10 10.38
C ILE A 68 6.69 17.20 10.48
N GLU A 69 7.18 17.81 11.55
CA GLU A 69 8.61 17.97 11.84
C GLU A 69 9.28 16.65 12.22
N THR A 70 8.48 15.64 12.56
CA THR A 70 8.96 14.32 12.99
C THR A 70 8.41 13.22 12.09
N GLY A 71 9.01 12.05 12.15
CA GLY A 71 8.50 10.87 11.46
C GLY A 71 9.50 9.74 11.43
N VAL A 72 9.08 8.61 10.88
CA VAL A 72 9.94 7.45 10.58
C VAL A 72 10.01 7.24 9.06
N CYS A 73 10.75 6.24 8.61
CA CYS A 73 10.91 5.94 7.18
C CYS A 73 9.57 5.73 6.45
N THR A 74 8.60 5.08 7.08
CA THR A 74 7.26 4.86 6.50
C THR A 74 6.44 6.13 6.38
N ASP A 75 6.62 7.12 7.26
CA ASP A 75 5.89 8.38 7.19
C ASP A 75 6.24 9.17 5.92
N VAL A 76 7.47 9.02 5.40
CA VAL A 76 7.86 9.61 4.10
C VAL A 76 6.97 9.08 2.98
N ILE A 77 6.73 7.76 2.96
CA ILE A 77 5.90 7.09 1.96
C ILE A 77 4.43 7.47 2.15
N ILE A 78 3.93 7.36 3.39
CA ILE A 78 2.52 7.64 3.73
C ILE A 78 2.14 9.05 3.31
N ARG A 79 2.98 10.04 3.61
CA ARG A 79 2.74 11.45 3.30
C ARG A 79 2.80 11.72 1.80
N ALA A 80 3.74 11.09 1.07
CA ALA A 80 3.84 11.23 -0.37
C ALA A 80 2.58 10.69 -1.07
N TYR A 81 2.11 9.49 -0.72
CA TYR A 81 0.87 8.93 -1.25
C TYR A 81 -0.36 9.77 -0.88
N ARG A 82 -0.40 10.33 0.33
CA ARG A 82 -1.50 11.18 0.79
C ARG A 82 -1.67 12.44 -0.05
N LEU A 83 -0.59 13.01 -0.56
CA LEU A 83 -0.63 14.14 -1.51
C LEU A 83 -1.23 13.75 -2.87
N GLN A 84 -1.31 12.45 -3.16
CA GLN A 84 -2.01 11.90 -4.33
C GLN A 84 -3.41 11.37 -3.99
N ASN A 85 -3.95 11.73 -2.81
CA ASN A 85 -5.24 11.26 -2.28
C ASN A 85 -5.30 9.75 -2.00
N ILE A 86 -4.16 9.09 -1.84
CA ILE A 86 -4.05 7.69 -1.44
C ILE A 86 -3.73 7.64 0.06
N ASP A 87 -4.66 7.12 0.87
CA ASP A 87 -4.48 7.01 2.32
C ASP A 87 -4.04 5.60 2.71
N LEU A 88 -2.72 5.40 2.80
CA LEU A 88 -2.16 4.10 3.20
C LEU A 88 -2.58 3.67 4.62
N GLN A 89 -2.90 4.61 5.54
CA GLN A 89 -3.43 4.25 6.85
C GLN A 89 -4.75 3.48 6.71
N GLN A 90 -5.65 4.00 5.90
CA GLN A 90 -6.95 3.38 5.66
C GLN A 90 -6.83 2.08 4.87
N LEU A 91 -6.06 2.09 3.78
CA LEU A 91 -5.90 0.93 2.89
C LEU A 91 -5.26 -0.26 3.61
N VAL A 92 -4.15 -0.04 4.32
CA VAL A 92 -3.48 -1.09 5.10
C VAL A 92 -4.41 -1.63 6.20
N ASN A 93 -5.12 -0.75 6.92
CA ASN A 93 -6.05 -1.19 7.98
C ASN A 93 -7.18 -2.06 7.42
N HIS A 94 -7.74 -1.70 6.26
CA HIS A 94 -8.80 -2.48 5.61
C HIS A 94 -8.28 -3.83 5.10
N ASP A 95 -7.13 -3.84 4.41
CA ASP A 95 -6.55 -5.09 3.92
C ASP A 95 -6.16 -6.03 5.08
N MET A 96 -5.55 -5.50 6.15
CA MET A 96 -5.22 -6.29 7.34
C MET A 96 -6.45 -6.88 8.02
N LYS A 97 -7.57 -6.15 8.11
CA LYS A 97 -8.82 -6.68 8.69
C LYS A 97 -9.34 -7.86 7.88
N SER A 98 -9.29 -7.77 6.57
CA SER A 98 -9.80 -8.82 5.66
C SER A 98 -8.83 -10.00 5.51
N ASN A 99 -7.54 -9.78 5.73
CA ASN A 99 -6.47 -10.74 5.44
C ASN A 99 -5.49 -10.87 6.61
N TRP A 100 -5.98 -10.88 7.85
CA TRP A 100 -5.18 -10.85 9.08
C TRP A 100 -4.07 -11.91 9.12
N SER A 101 -4.32 -13.11 8.61
CA SER A 101 -3.34 -14.21 8.58
C SER A 101 -2.13 -13.95 7.69
N ALA A 102 -2.27 -13.09 6.67
CA ALA A 102 -1.18 -12.75 5.75
C ALA A 102 -0.13 -11.81 6.36
N TYR A 103 -0.50 -11.10 7.42
CA TYR A 103 0.35 -10.08 8.03
C TYR A 103 1.19 -10.62 9.20
N PRO A 104 2.41 -10.07 9.44
CA PRO A 104 3.28 -10.50 10.53
C PRO A 104 2.64 -10.35 11.90
N LYS A 105 2.93 -11.29 12.81
CA LYS A 105 2.44 -11.29 14.20
C LYS A 105 3.54 -10.85 15.20
N SER A 106 4.59 -10.21 14.70
CA SER A 106 5.82 -9.89 15.45
C SER A 106 5.60 -9.01 16.68
N TRP A 107 4.46 -8.31 16.77
CA TRP A 107 4.17 -7.40 17.91
C TRP A 107 3.14 -7.94 18.88
N GLY A 108 2.74 -9.22 18.74
CA GLY A 108 1.80 -9.87 19.65
C GLY A 108 0.36 -9.32 19.60
N LEU A 109 0.02 -8.51 18.60
CA LEU A 109 -1.33 -7.97 18.45
C LEU A 109 -2.31 -9.07 18.05
N LYS A 110 -3.52 -9.00 18.60
CA LYS A 110 -4.64 -9.90 18.26
C LYS A 110 -5.60 -9.29 17.22
N SER A 111 -5.46 -8.02 16.92
CA SER A 111 -6.28 -7.26 15.97
C SER A 111 -5.47 -6.13 15.37
N THR A 112 -6.02 -5.48 14.34
CA THR A 112 -5.40 -4.31 13.71
C THR A 112 -5.33 -3.12 14.65
N ASP A 113 -4.25 -2.35 14.54
CA ASP A 113 -4.09 -1.06 15.22
C ASP A 113 -3.92 0.06 14.19
N LYS A 114 -4.98 0.85 13.99
CA LYS A 114 -5.03 1.95 13.03
C LYS A 114 -3.99 3.06 13.27
N ASN A 115 -3.40 3.09 14.47
CA ASN A 115 -2.42 4.12 14.83
C ASN A 115 -1.01 3.79 14.34
N ILE A 116 -0.68 2.49 14.18
CA ILE A 116 0.71 2.07 13.95
C ILE A 116 0.90 1.09 12.80
N ASP A 117 -0.12 0.33 12.38
CA ASP A 117 0.06 -0.75 11.42
C ASP A 117 0.63 -0.28 10.09
N HIS A 118 0.15 0.84 9.54
CA HIS A 118 0.66 1.47 8.33
C HIS A 118 2.07 2.07 8.48
N ARG A 119 2.54 2.28 9.71
CA ARG A 119 3.86 2.79 10.02
C ARG A 119 4.91 1.69 10.25
N ARG A 120 4.57 0.43 9.97
CA ARG A 120 5.45 -0.74 10.10
C ARG A 120 5.87 -1.24 8.73
N VAL A 121 7.17 -1.21 8.42
CA VAL A 121 7.70 -1.66 7.13
C VAL A 121 7.23 -3.06 6.75
N PRO A 122 7.26 -4.09 7.64
CA PRO A 122 6.80 -5.42 7.27
C PRO A 122 5.31 -5.49 6.91
N ASN A 123 4.47 -4.61 7.44
CA ASN A 123 3.06 -4.53 7.04
C ASN A 123 2.91 -3.88 5.66
N LEU A 124 3.69 -2.82 5.37
CA LEU A 124 3.72 -2.23 4.03
C LEU A 124 4.27 -3.21 2.99
N GLU A 125 5.27 -4.03 3.33
CA GLU A 125 5.78 -5.09 2.44
C GLU A 125 4.67 -6.06 2.04
N VAL A 126 3.82 -6.49 2.99
CA VAL A 126 2.67 -7.37 2.70
C VAL A 126 1.62 -6.64 1.87
N PHE A 127 1.27 -5.41 2.24
CA PHE A 127 0.30 -4.61 1.51
C PHE A 127 0.72 -4.42 0.05
N PHE A 128 1.93 -3.93 -0.20
CA PHE A 128 2.42 -3.72 -1.55
C PHE A 128 2.60 -5.02 -2.34
N ALA A 129 3.01 -6.12 -1.71
CA ALA A 129 3.09 -7.41 -2.38
C ALA A 129 1.72 -7.92 -2.87
N ARG A 130 0.63 -7.48 -2.25
CA ARG A 130 -0.74 -7.86 -2.59
C ARG A 130 -1.39 -6.92 -3.62
N HIS A 131 -0.99 -5.65 -3.64
CA HIS A 131 -1.69 -4.60 -4.39
C HIS A 131 -0.82 -3.88 -5.42
N ALA A 132 0.50 -4.08 -5.41
CA ALA A 132 1.46 -3.46 -6.31
C ALA A 132 2.16 -4.48 -7.20
N LYS A 133 2.88 -4.00 -8.21
CA LYS A 133 3.82 -4.83 -8.96
C LYS A 133 5.06 -5.07 -8.11
N THR A 134 5.39 -6.34 -7.86
CA THR A 134 6.69 -6.72 -7.29
C THR A 134 7.71 -6.82 -8.43
N LEU A 135 8.84 -6.14 -8.27
CA LEU A 135 9.88 -5.98 -9.29
C LEU A 135 11.19 -6.64 -8.86
N SER A 136 12.15 -6.72 -9.78
CA SER A 136 13.50 -7.23 -9.51
C SER A 136 14.21 -6.35 -8.48
N THR A 137 14.92 -6.98 -7.54
CA THR A 137 15.78 -6.31 -6.56
C THR A 137 17.26 -6.28 -7.00
N THR A 138 17.59 -6.93 -8.11
CA THR A 138 18.97 -7.08 -8.63
C THR A 138 19.19 -6.44 -10.00
N ASP A 139 18.11 -6.20 -10.75
CA ASP A 139 18.15 -5.50 -12.02
C ASP A 139 18.16 -3.99 -11.78
N LYS A 140 19.33 -3.38 -11.99
CA LYS A 140 19.55 -1.94 -11.73
C LYS A 140 18.70 -1.03 -12.60
N ASP A 141 18.34 -1.47 -13.79
CA ASP A 141 17.56 -0.68 -14.76
C ASP A 141 16.05 -0.73 -14.46
N SER A 142 15.64 -1.60 -13.52
CA SER A 142 14.23 -1.74 -13.15
C SER A 142 13.72 -0.64 -12.21
N PHE A 143 14.62 0.07 -11.51
CA PHE A 143 14.24 1.10 -10.53
C PHE A 143 13.86 2.41 -11.22
N GLN A 144 12.65 2.89 -10.96
CA GLN A 144 12.11 4.13 -11.52
C GLN A 144 11.63 5.06 -10.40
N ALA A 145 11.60 6.36 -10.71
CA ALA A 145 11.06 7.35 -9.77
C ALA A 145 9.69 6.92 -9.22
N GLY A 146 9.50 7.07 -7.91
CA GLY A 146 8.28 6.70 -7.22
C GLY A 146 8.19 5.24 -6.77
N ASP A 147 9.11 4.38 -7.19
CA ASP A 147 9.13 3.01 -6.67
C ASP A 147 9.42 3.00 -5.16
N VAL A 148 8.79 2.06 -4.46
CA VAL A 148 9.04 1.81 -3.03
C VAL A 148 10.02 0.68 -2.88
N VAL A 149 11.08 0.91 -2.13
CA VAL A 149 12.13 -0.09 -1.85
C VAL A 149 12.22 -0.34 -0.36
N THR A 150 12.48 -1.59 0.03
CA THR A 150 12.73 -1.96 1.42
C THR A 150 14.07 -2.66 1.59
N TRP A 151 14.69 -2.45 2.75
CA TRP A 151 15.99 -2.99 3.12
C TRP A 151 15.98 -3.59 4.52
N ARG A 152 17.03 -4.35 4.84
CA ARG A 152 17.46 -4.66 6.21
C ARG A 152 18.76 -3.93 6.51
N LEU A 153 18.73 -3.09 7.53
CA LEU A 153 19.92 -2.37 7.98
C LEU A 153 20.86 -3.31 8.74
N PRO A 154 22.19 -3.19 8.56
CA PRO A 154 23.17 -4.10 9.18
C PRO A 154 23.09 -4.13 10.70
N ASN A 155 22.88 -2.97 11.32
CA ASN A 155 22.81 -2.84 12.76
C ASN A 155 21.42 -3.23 13.28
N GLY A 156 21.31 -4.44 13.85
CA GLY A 156 20.08 -4.91 14.47
C GLY A 156 19.02 -5.45 13.50
N ASN A 157 19.36 -5.65 12.22
CA ASN A 157 18.43 -6.18 11.21
C ASN A 157 17.12 -5.39 11.13
N LEU A 158 17.19 -4.08 11.32
CA LEU A 158 16.02 -3.21 11.34
C LEU A 158 15.44 -3.04 9.93
N PRO A 159 14.12 -3.16 9.76
CA PRO A 159 13.49 -2.90 8.49
C PRO A 159 13.53 -1.40 8.17
N HIS A 160 13.83 -1.08 6.92
CA HIS A 160 13.88 0.28 6.41
C HIS A 160 13.18 0.38 5.06
N THR A 161 12.72 1.57 4.70
CA THR A 161 12.04 1.81 3.41
C THR A 161 12.28 3.24 2.93
N GLY A 162 12.13 3.44 1.62
CA GLY A 162 12.21 4.75 0.97
C GLY A 162 11.57 4.73 -0.40
N ILE A 163 11.53 5.89 -1.03
CA ILE A 163 11.02 6.11 -2.39
C ILE A 163 12.19 6.42 -3.32
N VAL A 164 12.23 5.76 -4.47
CA VAL A 164 13.19 6.06 -5.54
C VAL A 164 12.94 7.47 -6.06
N SER A 165 13.99 8.29 -6.10
CA SER A 165 13.94 9.66 -6.61
C SER A 165 13.96 9.70 -8.15
N ASP A 166 13.55 10.84 -8.71
CA ASP A 166 13.76 11.22 -10.11
C ASP A 166 15.18 11.73 -10.40
N LYS A 167 16.06 11.76 -9.39
CA LYS A 167 17.46 12.12 -9.51
C LYS A 167 18.37 10.93 -9.38
N VAL A 168 19.51 11.02 -10.03
CA VAL A 168 20.57 10.01 -9.98
C VAL A 168 21.87 10.60 -9.41
N ALA A 169 22.66 9.75 -8.78
CA ALA A 169 24.03 10.07 -8.37
C ALA A 169 24.97 10.15 -9.57
N ALA A 170 26.23 10.57 -9.35
CA ALA A 170 27.24 10.70 -10.40
C ALA A 170 27.54 9.37 -11.13
N ASP A 171 27.34 8.24 -10.47
CA ASP A 171 27.50 6.88 -11.01
C ASP A 171 26.23 6.33 -11.73
N GLY A 172 25.20 7.18 -11.88
CA GLY A 172 23.92 6.79 -12.48
C GLY A 172 22.96 6.08 -11.56
N THR A 173 23.33 5.83 -10.29
CA THR A 173 22.43 5.17 -9.31
C THR A 173 21.30 6.11 -8.90
N PRO A 174 20.02 5.69 -8.98
CA PRO A 174 18.89 6.47 -8.48
C PRO A 174 19.08 6.81 -6.98
N LEU A 175 18.81 8.07 -6.62
CA LEU A 175 18.78 8.50 -5.23
C LEU A 175 17.52 7.94 -4.54
N ILE A 176 17.56 7.90 -3.22
CA ILE A 176 16.43 7.48 -2.38
C ILE A 176 16.01 8.61 -1.45
N ILE A 177 14.70 8.84 -1.39
CA ILE A 177 14.08 9.75 -0.44
C ILE A 177 13.60 8.93 0.75
N HIS A 178 14.17 9.17 1.92
CA HIS A 178 13.92 8.38 3.13
C HIS A 178 14.19 9.18 4.42
N ASN A 179 13.87 8.57 5.58
CA ASN A 179 14.28 9.07 6.90
C ASN A 179 14.90 7.90 7.68
N ILE A 180 16.21 7.98 7.96
CA ILE A 180 16.96 6.94 8.70
C ILE A 180 17.47 7.43 10.07
N GLY A 181 17.06 8.63 10.52
CA GLY A 181 17.48 9.15 11.84
C GLY A 181 17.55 10.66 11.97
N ARG A 182 17.78 11.39 10.87
CA ARG A 182 18.01 12.85 10.89
C ARG A 182 17.00 13.65 10.06
N GLY A 183 15.79 13.15 9.95
CA GLY A 183 14.75 13.72 9.08
C GLY A 183 14.82 13.20 7.66
N THR A 184 13.92 13.70 6.81
CA THR A 184 13.83 13.27 5.42
C THR A 184 15.01 13.78 4.61
N GLN A 185 15.71 12.86 3.94
CA GLN A 185 16.88 13.12 3.11
C GLN A 185 16.71 12.49 1.72
N GLU A 186 17.44 13.01 0.72
CA GLU A 186 17.61 12.40 -0.60
C GLU A 186 19.08 11.97 -0.74
N GLU A 187 19.36 10.66 -0.73
CA GLU A 187 20.71 10.11 -0.58
C GLU A 187 20.98 8.96 -1.55
N ASN A 188 22.27 8.75 -1.90
CA ASN A 188 22.69 7.59 -2.69
C ASN A 188 22.86 6.36 -1.80
N ILE A 189 21.74 5.70 -1.46
CA ILE A 189 21.74 4.53 -0.60
C ILE A 189 21.04 3.31 -1.22
N LEU A 190 20.60 3.37 -2.47
CA LEU A 190 19.81 2.31 -3.09
C LEU A 190 20.48 0.94 -2.91
N PHE A 191 21.78 0.85 -3.17
CA PHE A 191 22.56 -0.39 -3.07
C PHE A 191 23.49 -0.43 -1.85
N ALA A 192 23.32 0.51 -0.89
CA ALA A 192 24.14 0.54 0.33
C ALA A 192 23.81 -0.60 1.31
N TYR A 193 22.60 -1.15 1.20
CA TYR A 193 22.11 -2.21 2.07
C TYR A 193 21.43 -3.32 1.25
N PRO A 194 21.31 -4.55 1.78
CA PRO A 194 20.57 -5.63 1.11
C PRO A 194 19.13 -5.22 0.84
N ILE A 195 18.73 -5.14 -0.43
CA ILE A 195 17.36 -4.87 -0.85
C ILE A 195 16.53 -6.12 -0.61
N LEU A 196 15.39 -5.98 0.06
CA LEU A 196 14.46 -7.08 0.30
C LEU A 196 13.32 -7.10 -0.71
N LYS A 197 12.74 -5.94 -0.96
CA LYS A 197 11.58 -5.80 -1.85
C LYS A 197 11.70 -4.53 -2.67
N HIS A 198 11.10 -4.61 -3.85
CA HIS A 198 10.97 -3.50 -4.78
C HIS A 198 9.55 -3.52 -5.35
N PHE A 199 8.82 -2.43 -5.18
CA PHE A 199 7.41 -2.32 -5.57
C PHE A 199 7.15 -1.08 -6.41
N ARG A 200 6.18 -1.21 -7.34
CA ARG A 200 5.58 -0.09 -8.09
C ARG A 200 4.07 -0.15 -7.92
N TYR A 201 3.50 0.85 -7.24
CA TYR A 201 2.08 0.94 -6.88
C TYR A 201 1.40 2.12 -7.53
#